data_f7201e427b1321d39dc2c60eccdbe521
#
_entry.id   f7201e427b1321d39dc2c60eccdbe521
#
_cell.length_a   1.000
_cell.length_b   1.000
_cell.length_c   1.000
_cell.angle_alpha   90.00
_cell.angle_beta   90.00
_cell.angle_gamma   90.00
#
_symmetry.space_group_name_H-M   'P 1'
#
loop_
_entity.id
_entity.type
_entity.pdbx_description
1 polymer ?
#
loop_
_entity_poly.entity_id
_entity_poly.type
_entity_poly.pdbx_seq_one_letter_code
_entity_poly.pdbx_strand_id
1 'polypeptide(L)'
;MLIKEYLKDNLIYLDGGMGTLLQAQGLKPGELPERWNLTHGEVITAIHKAYFDAGSNVVNTNTFGANILKFDGKELEQIVQCAVLNAKRAKEQSCSSQEKWIALDIGPTGRMLKPYGDLDFEEAINVFAHTIKLGVKYGVDLIMIETMNDSYETKAAVLAAKENCDLPIFVSNAYQEDGTLMTGANPEAMVAMLEGLGVDALGVNCSFGPKKLAAVVEEYLKYSSTPVLLKPNAGLPRVVDGKTVYDVLPKEFAIDVAELIKKGVRIAGGCCGTTPDYIKELVSDTKNLQPTIINKKEYSVISSYSHAVIFGKEPILVGERINPTGKKKFKEALKANDINYVLKEGINQQEKGVHVLDVNIGLPEIDEEKMFLTVIQKLQAIVDLPLQIDTSNVLAMESALRAYNGKAMINSVNGKKESMDAVFPLVKKYGGVVVCLTLDENGIPKRAEERLEIAKKICKYAEKYGIAKKDLIFDPLALTVSAEKFAAKETLKAVSLITKELNCNTILGVSNVSFGLPCRDIINGNFFALALEEGLSLAIINPYSKEIMQAYYAFRTLKGLDDNCQDYVAFVETLPKEHTTIVVDVQKDSNVIEYKSDLQRAIIKGQKEEATVLTKKLLENVAPLDIVNE
;
A
#
# COMPACT_ATOMS: atom_id res chain seq x y z
N MET A 1 -14.35 -7.19 -28.08
CA MET A 1 -12.91 -7.17 -27.63
C MET A 1 -12.88 -7.15 -26.12
N LEU A 2 -11.85 -7.78 -25.49
CA LEU A 2 -11.68 -7.66 -24.04
C LEU A 2 -11.18 -6.24 -23.70
N ILE A 3 -11.68 -5.66 -22.60
CA ILE A 3 -11.33 -4.29 -22.21
C ILE A 3 -9.81 -4.11 -21.97
N LYS A 4 -9.13 -5.15 -21.41
CA LYS A 4 -7.67 -5.14 -21.23
C LYS A 4 -6.89 -5.06 -22.54
N GLU A 5 -7.41 -5.65 -23.61
CA GLU A 5 -6.80 -5.57 -24.94
C GLU A 5 -7.02 -4.20 -25.56
N TYR A 6 -8.24 -3.69 -25.45
CA TYR A 6 -8.58 -2.35 -25.95
C TYR A 6 -7.75 -1.25 -25.25
N LEU A 7 -7.55 -1.36 -23.94
CA LEU A 7 -6.79 -0.39 -23.14
C LEU A 7 -5.31 -0.28 -23.53
N LYS A 8 -4.74 -1.27 -24.23
CA LYS A 8 -3.33 -1.20 -24.66
C LYS A 8 -3.10 -0.04 -25.64
N ASP A 9 -4.02 0.18 -26.55
CA ASP A 9 -3.84 1.08 -27.68
C ASP A 9 -4.84 2.26 -27.72
N ASN A 10 -5.81 2.29 -26.78
CA ASN A 10 -6.88 3.26 -26.78
C ASN A 10 -7.05 3.97 -25.44
N LEU A 11 -7.67 5.15 -25.47
CA LEU A 11 -8.26 5.77 -24.30
C LEU A 11 -9.59 5.07 -23.99
N ILE A 12 -9.93 5.01 -22.69
CA ILE A 12 -11.25 4.54 -22.23
C ILE A 12 -11.98 5.72 -21.60
N TYR A 13 -13.22 5.93 -22.01
CA TYR A 13 -14.10 6.93 -21.43
C TYR A 13 -15.12 6.24 -20.52
N LEU A 14 -15.11 6.62 -19.24
CA LEU A 14 -16.09 6.22 -18.26
C LEU A 14 -17.30 7.17 -18.33
N ASP A 15 -18.35 6.83 -17.59
CA ASP A 15 -19.51 7.67 -17.40
C ASP A 15 -19.24 8.84 -16.44
N GLY A 16 -20.31 9.52 -16.02
CA GLY A 16 -20.32 10.61 -15.06
C GLY A 16 -21.24 10.35 -13.87
N GLY A 17 -21.75 11.42 -13.27
CA GLY A 17 -22.51 11.39 -12.01
C GLY A 17 -23.90 10.78 -12.14
N MET A 18 -24.10 9.54 -11.72
CA MET A 18 -25.43 8.90 -11.62
C MET A 18 -26.32 9.64 -10.60
N GLY A 19 -25.84 9.82 -9.36
CA GLY A 19 -26.63 10.44 -8.29
C GLY A 19 -27.12 11.85 -8.63
N THR A 20 -26.29 12.65 -9.30
CA THR A 20 -26.68 14.01 -9.78
C THR A 20 -27.86 13.96 -10.74
N LEU A 21 -27.85 13.02 -11.68
CA LEU A 21 -28.92 12.86 -12.66
C LEU A 21 -30.20 12.31 -12.02
N LEU A 22 -30.10 11.40 -11.06
CA LEU A 22 -31.25 10.89 -10.32
C LEU A 22 -31.91 11.99 -9.48
N GLN A 23 -31.13 12.86 -8.83
CA GLN A 23 -31.66 14.03 -8.13
C GLN A 23 -32.40 14.97 -9.08
N ALA A 24 -31.88 15.19 -10.28
CA ALA A 24 -32.56 15.97 -11.30
C ALA A 24 -33.89 15.32 -11.78
N GLN A 25 -34.00 13.99 -11.68
CA GLN A 25 -35.23 13.23 -12.01
C GLN A 25 -36.18 13.05 -10.82
N GLY A 26 -35.84 13.62 -9.65
CA GLY A 26 -36.74 13.63 -8.49
C GLY A 26 -36.37 12.70 -7.33
N LEU A 27 -35.17 12.11 -7.33
CA LEU A 27 -34.64 11.39 -6.16
C LEU A 27 -34.56 12.34 -4.97
N LYS A 28 -35.26 12.00 -3.88
CA LYS A 28 -35.32 12.84 -2.68
C LYS A 28 -34.15 12.62 -1.74
N PRO A 29 -33.77 13.61 -0.94
CA PRO A 29 -32.82 13.44 0.14
C PRO A 29 -33.22 12.28 1.07
N GLY A 30 -32.29 11.37 1.35
CA GLY A 30 -32.48 10.18 2.19
C GLY A 30 -33.04 8.94 1.46
N GLU A 31 -33.45 9.06 0.21
CA GLU A 31 -33.76 7.89 -0.61
C GLU A 31 -32.51 7.19 -1.05
N LEU A 32 -32.52 5.86 -1.10
CA LEU A 32 -31.42 5.05 -1.58
C LEU A 32 -31.48 4.95 -3.12
N PRO A 33 -30.47 5.50 -3.84
CA PRO A 33 -30.46 5.49 -5.31
C PRO A 33 -30.58 4.09 -5.90
N GLU A 34 -30.03 3.09 -5.22
CA GLU A 34 -29.99 1.70 -5.67
C GLU A 34 -31.41 1.10 -5.81
N ARG A 35 -32.38 1.53 -5.01
CA ARG A 35 -33.76 1.07 -5.11
C ARG A 35 -34.44 1.54 -6.39
N TRP A 36 -33.95 2.60 -7.03
CA TRP A 36 -34.44 3.06 -8.33
C TRP A 36 -34.21 2.08 -9.45
N ASN A 37 -33.26 1.15 -9.31
CA ASN A 37 -33.13 0.04 -10.25
C ASN A 37 -34.41 -0.80 -10.35
N LEU A 38 -35.15 -0.92 -9.24
CA LEU A 38 -36.40 -1.69 -9.17
C LEU A 38 -37.63 -0.87 -9.59
N THR A 39 -37.70 0.40 -9.15
CA THR A 39 -38.90 1.24 -9.25
C THR A 39 -38.89 2.20 -10.43
N HIS A 40 -37.69 2.59 -10.92
CA HIS A 40 -37.50 3.57 -11.98
C HIS A 40 -36.46 3.06 -13.02
N GLY A 41 -36.55 1.77 -13.37
CA GLY A 41 -35.58 1.13 -14.27
C GLY A 41 -35.44 1.79 -15.65
N GLU A 42 -36.54 2.37 -16.17
CA GLU A 42 -36.50 3.13 -17.43
C GLU A 42 -35.65 4.42 -17.31
N VAL A 43 -35.71 5.10 -16.16
CA VAL A 43 -34.89 6.30 -15.90
C VAL A 43 -33.40 5.90 -15.86
N ILE A 44 -33.07 4.84 -15.12
CA ILE A 44 -31.69 4.31 -15.05
C ILE A 44 -31.20 3.92 -16.45
N THR A 45 -32.01 3.19 -17.20
CA THR A 45 -31.68 2.80 -18.59
C THR A 45 -31.43 4.02 -19.48
N ALA A 46 -32.29 5.05 -19.38
CA ALA A 46 -32.13 6.29 -20.16
C ALA A 46 -30.82 7.04 -19.82
N ILE A 47 -30.43 7.08 -18.53
CA ILE A 47 -29.19 7.71 -18.09
C ILE A 47 -27.97 6.95 -18.64
N HIS A 48 -27.91 5.63 -18.50
CA HIS A 48 -26.82 4.82 -19.05
C HIS A 48 -26.72 4.96 -20.57
N LYS A 49 -27.87 4.94 -21.27
CA LYS A 49 -27.93 5.16 -22.71
C LYS A 49 -27.36 6.52 -23.11
N ALA A 50 -27.74 7.58 -22.38
CA ALA A 50 -27.25 8.93 -22.65
C ALA A 50 -25.72 9.03 -22.50
N TYR A 51 -25.12 8.35 -21.51
CA TYR A 51 -23.65 8.26 -21.38
C TYR A 51 -23.01 7.49 -22.54
N PHE A 52 -23.55 6.34 -22.93
CA PHE A 52 -23.03 5.62 -24.12
C PHE A 52 -23.14 6.47 -25.39
N ASP A 53 -24.27 7.16 -25.58
CA ASP A 53 -24.46 8.03 -26.76
C ASP A 53 -23.56 9.28 -26.72
N ALA A 54 -23.15 9.75 -25.52
CA ALA A 54 -22.17 10.81 -25.32
C ALA A 54 -20.72 10.37 -25.62
N GLY A 55 -20.48 9.07 -25.69
CA GLY A 55 -19.18 8.51 -26.04
C GLY A 55 -18.49 7.70 -24.93
N SER A 56 -19.16 7.40 -23.81
CA SER A 56 -18.62 6.51 -22.80
C SER A 56 -18.41 5.10 -23.35
N ASN A 57 -17.26 4.51 -23.07
CA ASN A 57 -17.00 3.08 -23.29
C ASN A 57 -17.53 2.22 -22.14
N VAL A 58 -17.52 2.76 -20.92
CA VAL A 58 -17.94 2.04 -19.72
C VAL A 58 -19.00 2.84 -18.99
N VAL A 59 -20.06 2.17 -18.57
CA VAL A 59 -21.02 2.71 -17.59
C VAL A 59 -20.95 1.89 -16.31
N ASN A 60 -20.98 2.59 -15.19
CA ASN A 60 -21.08 1.98 -13.87
C ASN A 60 -22.54 1.64 -13.56
N THR A 61 -22.84 0.42 -13.11
CA THR A 61 -24.17 0.06 -12.64
C THR A 61 -24.58 0.96 -11.47
N ASN A 62 -25.89 1.19 -11.27
CA ASN A 62 -26.35 1.98 -10.12
C ASN A 62 -26.33 1.13 -8.83
N THR A 63 -25.12 0.72 -8.41
CA THR A 63 -24.87 -0.18 -7.27
C THR A 63 -23.82 0.33 -6.29
N PHE A 64 -23.43 1.60 -6.36
CA PHE A 64 -22.39 2.22 -5.53
C PHE A 64 -22.52 1.89 -4.03
N GLY A 65 -23.69 2.02 -3.45
CA GLY A 65 -23.96 1.71 -2.05
C GLY A 65 -24.64 0.36 -1.82
N ALA A 66 -24.76 -0.49 -2.84
CA ALA A 66 -25.45 -1.77 -2.76
C ALA A 66 -24.61 -2.82 -2.02
N ASN A 67 -24.87 -3.01 -0.73
CA ASN A 67 -24.19 -4.02 0.08
C ASN A 67 -25.12 -4.60 1.16
N ILE A 68 -24.71 -5.74 1.74
CA ILE A 68 -25.49 -6.48 2.75
C ILE A 68 -25.63 -5.78 4.11
N LEU A 69 -24.91 -4.66 4.34
CA LEU A 69 -25.08 -3.84 5.54
C LEU A 69 -26.26 -2.87 5.41
N LYS A 70 -26.71 -2.58 4.17
CA LYS A 70 -27.81 -1.64 3.86
C LYS A 70 -29.08 -2.34 3.38
N PHE A 71 -28.94 -3.50 2.73
CA PHE A 71 -30.05 -4.25 2.13
C PHE A 71 -30.02 -5.69 2.60
N ASP A 72 -31.18 -6.31 2.81
CA ASP A 72 -31.20 -7.75 3.01
C ASP A 72 -30.77 -8.50 1.74
N GLY A 73 -30.34 -9.75 1.91
CA GLY A 73 -29.74 -10.51 0.80
C GLY A 73 -30.65 -10.69 -0.41
N LYS A 74 -31.97 -10.76 -0.23
CA LYS A 74 -32.95 -10.91 -1.32
C LYS A 74 -33.18 -9.59 -2.04
N GLU A 75 -33.32 -8.50 -1.31
CA GLU A 75 -33.45 -7.16 -1.89
C GLU A 75 -32.17 -6.78 -2.65
N LEU A 76 -31.01 -7.03 -2.05
CA LEU A 76 -29.71 -6.77 -2.68
C LEU A 76 -29.56 -7.53 -4.01
N GLU A 77 -29.92 -8.81 -4.04
CA GLU A 77 -29.87 -9.60 -5.27
C GLU A 77 -30.76 -9.00 -6.37
N GLN A 78 -31.98 -8.60 -6.02
CA GLN A 78 -32.90 -7.96 -6.97
C GLN A 78 -32.36 -6.62 -7.48
N ILE A 79 -31.79 -5.79 -6.59
CA ILE A 79 -31.18 -4.51 -6.95
C ILE A 79 -30.05 -4.72 -7.95
N VAL A 80 -29.08 -5.62 -7.65
CA VAL A 80 -27.95 -5.87 -8.54
C VAL A 80 -28.40 -6.47 -9.87
N GLN A 81 -29.33 -7.41 -9.85
CA GLN A 81 -29.92 -7.98 -11.06
C GLN A 81 -30.52 -6.91 -11.98
N CYS A 82 -31.39 -6.05 -11.42
CA CYS A 82 -32.05 -4.98 -12.18
C CYS A 82 -31.05 -3.92 -12.64
N ALA A 83 -30.05 -3.56 -11.83
CA ALA A 83 -28.99 -2.62 -12.21
C ALA A 83 -28.23 -3.09 -13.46
N VAL A 84 -27.79 -4.34 -13.46
CA VAL A 84 -27.11 -4.94 -14.61
C VAL A 84 -28.03 -5.03 -15.84
N LEU A 85 -29.31 -5.42 -15.65
CA LEU A 85 -30.27 -5.48 -16.76
C LEU A 85 -30.55 -4.09 -17.35
N ASN A 86 -30.68 -3.05 -16.53
CA ASN A 86 -30.89 -1.68 -17.01
C ASN A 86 -29.69 -1.20 -17.83
N ALA A 87 -28.44 -1.48 -17.39
CA ALA A 87 -27.24 -1.15 -18.14
C ALA A 87 -27.14 -1.95 -19.47
N LYS A 88 -27.51 -3.24 -19.47
CA LYS A 88 -27.57 -4.06 -20.68
C LYS A 88 -28.57 -3.51 -21.70
N ARG A 89 -29.78 -3.15 -21.27
CA ARG A 89 -30.79 -2.51 -22.12
C ARG A 89 -30.25 -1.20 -22.73
N ALA A 90 -29.60 -0.38 -21.91
CA ALA A 90 -28.98 0.86 -22.39
C ALA A 90 -27.91 0.61 -23.46
N LYS A 91 -27.05 -0.41 -23.25
CA LYS A 91 -26.03 -0.85 -24.20
C LYS A 91 -26.63 -1.26 -25.55
N GLU A 92 -27.73 -2.01 -25.54
CA GLU A 92 -28.47 -2.44 -26.72
C GLU A 92 -29.18 -1.30 -27.45
N GLN A 93 -29.74 -0.34 -26.70
CA GLN A 93 -30.49 0.80 -27.25
C GLN A 93 -29.58 1.95 -27.73
N SER A 94 -28.33 1.97 -27.33
CA SER A 94 -27.39 3.03 -27.70
C SER A 94 -26.99 2.94 -29.17
N CYS A 95 -27.02 4.09 -29.85
CA CYS A 95 -26.63 4.22 -31.25
C CYS A 95 -25.11 4.44 -31.46
N SER A 96 -24.33 4.56 -30.37
CA SER A 96 -22.87 4.71 -30.45
C SER A 96 -22.22 3.46 -31.03
N SER A 97 -21.26 3.64 -31.94
CA SER A 97 -20.54 2.56 -32.64
C SER A 97 -19.29 2.06 -31.87
N GLN A 98 -18.93 2.71 -30.76
CA GLN A 98 -17.74 2.34 -29.99
C GLN A 98 -17.95 1.08 -29.13
N GLU A 99 -16.84 0.48 -28.70
CA GLU A 99 -16.88 -0.63 -27.73
C GLU A 99 -17.54 -0.17 -26.43
N LYS A 100 -18.37 -1.03 -25.86
CA LYS A 100 -19.16 -0.73 -24.66
C LYS A 100 -19.05 -1.84 -23.63
N TRP A 101 -18.75 -1.49 -22.37
CA TRP A 101 -18.68 -2.40 -21.24
C TRP A 101 -19.53 -1.90 -20.07
N ILE A 102 -19.91 -2.83 -19.21
CA ILE A 102 -20.71 -2.58 -18.01
C ILE A 102 -19.84 -2.92 -16.79
N ALA A 103 -19.56 -1.93 -15.96
CA ALA A 103 -18.82 -2.10 -14.70
C ALA A 103 -19.80 -2.34 -13.55
N LEU A 104 -19.49 -3.30 -12.69
CA LEU A 104 -20.11 -3.36 -11.37
C LEU A 104 -19.52 -2.25 -10.50
N ASP A 105 -20.34 -1.30 -10.12
CA ASP A 105 -19.94 -0.19 -9.26
C ASP A 105 -19.93 -0.59 -7.79
N ILE A 106 -18.78 -0.47 -7.14
CA ILE A 106 -18.54 -0.81 -5.72
C ILE A 106 -17.96 0.43 -5.02
N GLY A 107 -18.78 1.04 -4.18
CA GLY A 107 -18.33 2.11 -3.27
C GLY A 107 -18.00 1.59 -1.87
N PRO A 108 -17.56 2.49 -0.96
CA PRO A 108 -17.29 2.16 0.44
C PRO A 108 -18.48 1.52 1.16
N THR A 109 -18.22 0.68 2.16
CA THR A 109 -19.27 0.02 2.97
C THR A 109 -20.13 1.02 3.74
N GLY A 110 -19.61 2.21 4.00
CA GLY A 110 -20.21 3.24 4.85
C GLY A 110 -19.90 3.05 6.34
N ARG A 111 -19.03 2.09 6.68
CA ARG A 111 -18.49 1.87 8.04
C ARG A 111 -16.98 1.88 8.01
N MET A 112 -16.36 2.39 9.06
CA MET A 112 -14.91 2.36 9.18
C MET A 112 -14.42 1.00 9.70
N LEU A 113 -13.29 0.55 9.15
CA LEU A 113 -12.63 -0.66 9.62
C LEU A 113 -11.90 -0.42 10.94
N LYS A 114 -11.72 -1.47 11.73
CA LYS A 114 -10.82 -1.45 12.90
C LYS A 114 -9.40 -1.06 12.48
N PRO A 115 -8.65 -0.27 13.27
CA PRO A 115 -8.98 0.17 14.64
C PRO A 115 -9.82 1.45 14.71
N TYR A 116 -10.08 2.14 13.62
CA TYR A 116 -10.78 3.45 13.61
C TYR A 116 -12.29 3.33 13.73
N GLY A 117 -12.86 2.19 13.36
CA GLY A 117 -14.27 1.88 13.45
C GLY A 117 -14.53 0.52 14.10
N ASP A 118 -15.67 -0.07 13.76
CA ASP A 118 -16.17 -1.32 14.35
C ASP A 118 -16.19 -2.51 13.38
N LEU A 119 -15.97 -2.28 12.06
CA LEU A 119 -16.01 -3.31 11.04
C LEU A 119 -14.69 -4.10 11.00
N ASP A 120 -14.77 -5.42 11.08
CA ASP A 120 -13.60 -6.29 10.91
C ASP A 120 -13.20 -6.39 9.43
N PHE A 121 -11.90 -6.58 9.17
CA PHE A 121 -11.36 -6.68 7.82
C PHE A 121 -11.97 -7.85 7.02
N GLU A 122 -12.11 -9.03 7.63
CA GLU A 122 -12.74 -10.19 6.99
C GLU A 122 -14.25 -9.98 6.78
N GLU A 123 -14.92 -9.29 7.70
CA GLU A 123 -16.31 -8.91 7.51
C GLU A 123 -16.46 -7.97 6.31
N ALA A 124 -15.57 -6.98 6.17
CA ALA A 124 -15.57 -6.09 5.01
C ALA A 124 -15.36 -6.86 3.68
N ILE A 125 -14.40 -7.81 3.63
CA ILE A 125 -14.21 -8.68 2.47
C ILE A 125 -15.50 -9.42 2.13
N ASN A 126 -16.18 -9.99 3.12
CA ASN A 126 -17.44 -10.71 2.91
C ASN A 126 -18.57 -9.81 2.39
N VAL A 127 -18.64 -8.57 2.88
CA VAL A 127 -19.60 -7.55 2.41
C VAL A 127 -19.40 -7.27 0.92
N PHE A 128 -18.17 -6.98 0.50
CA PHE A 128 -17.84 -6.75 -0.92
C PHE A 128 -18.03 -7.99 -1.77
N ALA A 129 -17.57 -9.16 -1.31
CA ALA A 129 -17.68 -10.42 -2.03
C ALA A 129 -19.13 -10.79 -2.36
N HIS A 130 -20.07 -10.46 -1.48
CA HIS A 130 -21.48 -10.74 -1.72
C HIS A 130 -21.99 -9.99 -2.96
N THR A 131 -21.77 -8.69 -3.03
CA THR A 131 -22.18 -7.85 -4.16
C THR A 131 -21.45 -8.22 -5.45
N ILE A 132 -20.13 -8.50 -5.36
CA ILE A 132 -19.31 -8.91 -6.51
C ILE A 132 -19.81 -10.23 -7.11
N LYS A 133 -20.10 -11.24 -6.30
CA LYS A 133 -20.68 -12.52 -6.77
C LYS A 133 -21.98 -12.31 -7.52
N LEU A 134 -22.84 -11.42 -7.06
CA LEU A 134 -24.09 -11.09 -7.74
C LEU A 134 -23.81 -10.38 -9.08
N GLY A 135 -22.93 -9.40 -9.13
CA GLY A 135 -22.54 -8.73 -10.39
C GLY A 135 -22.02 -9.72 -11.43
N VAL A 136 -21.10 -10.61 -11.02
CA VAL A 136 -20.57 -11.67 -11.87
C VAL A 136 -21.67 -12.63 -12.36
N LYS A 137 -22.56 -13.05 -11.45
CA LYS A 137 -23.72 -13.91 -11.77
C LYS A 137 -24.61 -13.29 -12.87
N TYR A 138 -24.82 -11.98 -12.82
CA TYR A 138 -25.67 -11.29 -13.81
C TYR A 138 -24.89 -10.77 -15.02
N GLY A 139 -23.57 -10.96 -15.08
CA GLY A 139 -22.73 -10.79 -16.25
C GLY A 139 -22.35 -9.33 -16.52
N VAL A 140 -21.65 -8.73 -15.58
CA VAL A 140 -20.86 -7.49 -15.77
C VAL A 140 -19.55 -7.79 -16.48
N ASP A 141 -18.94 -6.79 -17.11
CA ASP A 141 -17.71 -6.95 -17.88
C ASP A 141 -16.45 -6.68 -17.04
N LEU A 142 -16.55 -5.88 -15.96
CA LEU A 142 -15.45 -5.54 -15.05
C LEU A 142 -16.00 -5.11 -13.66
N ILE A 143 -15.09 -5.04 -12.68
CA ILE A 143 -15.35 -4.52 -11.34
C ILE A 143 -14.74 -3.12 -11.25
N MET A 144 -15.54 -2.10 -10.92
CA MET A 144 -15.10 -0.75 -10.60
C MET A 144 -15.25 -0.51 -9.10
N ILE A 145 -14.12 -0.40 -8.40
CA ILE A 145 -14.05 -0.04 -6.99
C ILE A 145 -13.73 1.44 -6.94
N GLU A 146 -14.68 2.29 -6.54
CA GLU A 146 -14.48 3.73 -6.63
C GLU A 146 -14.78 4.49 -5.32
N THR A 147 -14.23 5.69 -5.22
CA THR A 147 -14.44 6.63 -4.10
C THR A 147 -13.96 6.08 -2.75
N MET A 148 -13.00 5.17 -2.77
CA MET A 148 -12.41 4.63 -1.56
C MET A 148 -11.54 5.68 -0.88
N ASN A 149 -11.79 5.93 0.41
CA ASN A 149 -11.11 6.94 1.22
C ASN A 149 -10.23 6.34 2.32
N ASP A 150 -10.14 5.01 2.38
CA ASP A 150 -9.32 4.23 3.30
C ASP A 150 -8.55 3.15 2.52
N SER A 151 -7.23 3.08 2.70
CA SER A 151 -6.37 2.08 2.07
C SER A 151 -6.73 0.65 2.48
N TYR A 152 -7.11 0.44 3.75
CA TYR A 152 -7.44 -0.89 4.27
C TYR A 152 -8.77 -1.41 3.71
N GLU A 153 -9.78 -0.54 3.64
CA GLU A 153 -11.05 -0.87 2.98
C GLU A 153 -10.86 -1.10 1.49
N THR A 154 -10.01 -0.30 0.83
CA THR A 154 -9.65 -0.51 -0.59
C THR A 154 -9.04 -1.88 -0.80
N LYS A 155 -8.10 -2.30 0.06
CA LYS A 155 -7.51 -3.65 0.01
C LYS A 155 -8.55 -4.74 0.19
N ALA A 156 -9.48 -4.59 1.13
CA ALA A 156 -10.55 -5.55 1.36
C ALA A 156 -11.43 -5.74 0.11
N ALA A 157 -11.80 -4.65 -0.55
CA ALA A 157 -12.59 -4.69 -1.78
C ALA A 157 -11.84 -5.37 -2.94
N VAL A 158 -10.54 -5.07 -3.11
CA VAL A 158 -9.70 -5.69 -4.13
C VAL A 158 -9.53 -7.19 -3.87
N LEU A 159 -9.27 -7.61 -2.63
CA LEU A 159 -9.17 -9.04 -2.28
C LEU A 159 -10.51 -9.75 -2.52
N ALA A 160 -11.62 -9.13 -2.13
CA ALA A 160 -12.95 -9.67 -2.42
C ALA A 160 -13.17 -9.91 -3.92
N ALA A 161 -12.73 -8.99 -4.78
CA ALA A 161 -12.83 -9.16 -6.23
C ALA A 161 -11.92 -10.28 -6.74
N LYS A 162 -10.63 -10.27 -6.36
CA LYS A 162 -9.66 -11.29 -6.79
C LYS A 162 -10.01 -12.72 -6.36
N GLU A 163 -10.66 -12.87 -5.22
CA GLU A 163 -11.03 -14.20 -4.68
C GLU A 163 -12.35 -14.74 -5.26
N ASN A 164 -13.12 -13.89 -5.97
CA ASN A 164 -14.45 -14.28 -6.44
C ASN A 164 -14.67 -14.10 -7.95
N CYS A 165 -13.72 -13.56 -8.70
CA CYS A 165 -13.80 -13.49 -10.16
C CYS A 165 -12.43 -13.25 -10.82
N ASP A 166 -12.38 -13.50 -12.15
CA ASP A 166 -11.23 -13.20 -13.02
C ASP A 166 -11.47 -11.95 -13.88
N LEU A 167 -12.49 -11.15 -13.57
CA LEU A 167 -12.81 -9.93 -14.30
C LEU A 167 -11.76 -8.86 -14.05
N PRO A 168 -11.56 -7.92 -14.99
CA PRO A 168 -10.73 -6.75 -14.78
C PRO A 168 -11.17 -5.94 -13.55
N ILE A 169 -10.20 -5.45 -12.77
CA ILE A 169 -10.44 -4.68 -11.55
C ILE A 169 -9.85 -3.29 -11.74
N PHE A 170 -10.70 -2.26 -11.77
CA PHE A 170 -10.33 -0.86 -11.78
C PHE A 170 -10.59 -0.27 -10.40
N VAL A 171 -9.63 0.50 -9.89
CA VAL A 171 -9.71 1.07 -8.54
C VAL A 171 -9.48 2.57 -8.56
N SER A 172 -10.29 3.34 -7.86
CA SER A 172 -10.03 4.75 -7.62
C SER A 172 -10.27 5.16 -6.18
N ASN A 173 -9.44 6.09 -5.73
CA ASN A 173 -9.46 6.61 -4.38
C ASN A 173 -9.87 8.09 -4.36
N ALA A 174 -10.52 8.51 -3.28
CA ALA A 174 -10.93 9.89 -3.04
C ALA A 174 -9.97 10.56 -2.05
N TYR A 175 -9.22 11.55 -2.52
CA TYR A 175 -8.19 12.26 -1.76
C TYR A 175 -8.71 13.53 -1.11
N GLN A 176 -8.16 13.88 0.05
CA GLN A 176 -8.37 15.15 0.72
C GLN A 176 -7.52 16.28 0.09
N GLU A 177 -7.68 17.50 0.56
CA GLU A 177 -6.98 18.67 0.00
C GLU A 177 -5.47 18.65 0.25
N ASP A 178 -5.03 17.95 1.29
CA ASP A 178 -3.61 17.73 1.61
C ASP A 178 -2.95 16.65 0.73
N GLY A 179 -3.70 16.01 -0.17
CA GLY A 179 -3.20 14.96 -1.05
C GLY A 179 -3.11 13.58 -0.41
N THR A 180 -3.77 13.36 0.73
CA THR A 180 -3.83 12.06 1.41
C THR A 180 -5.26 11.49 1.44
N LEU A 181 -5.41 10.19 1.64
CA LEU A 181 -6.68 9.58 1.99
C LEU A 181 -7.06 9.94 3.44
N MET A 182 -8.31 9.75 3.80
CA MET A 182 -8.81 10.04 5.15
C MET A 182 -8.00 9.35 6.26
N THR A 183 -7.46 8.17 5.99
CA THR A 183 -6.60 7.41 6.92
C THR A 183 -5.10 7.66 6.73
N GLY A 184 -4.71 8.66 5.94
CA GLY A 184 -3.34 9.16 5.83
C GLY A 184 -2.51 8.58 4.67
N ALA A 185 -3.07 7.69 3.84
CA ALA A 185 -2.33 7.11 2.71
C ALA A 185 -2.03 8.16 1.63
N ASN A 186 -0.77 8.28 1.23
CA ASN A 186 -0.36 9.11 0.11
C ASN A 186 -0.47 8.34 -1.24
N PRO A 187 -0.41 9.03 -2.39
CA PRO A 187 -0.51 8.41 -3.71
C PRO A 187 0.52 7.31 -3.97
N GLU A 188 1.76 7.51 -3.51
CA GLU A 188 2.84 6.55 -3.70
C GLU A 188 2.57 5.21 -3.00
N ALA A 189 2.08 5.25 -1.75
CA ALA A 189 1.70 4.06 -1.00
C ALA A 189 0.53 3.33 -1.67
N MET A 190 -0.47 4.08 -2.14
CA MET A 190 -1.62 3.49 -2.83
C MET A 190 -1.21 2.83 -4.15
N VAL A 191 -0.36 3.47 -4.96
CA VAL A 191 0.19 2.87 -6.18
C VAL A 191 0.95 1.58 -5.85
N ALA A 192 1.85 1.62 -4.85
CA ALA A 192 2.63 0.44 -4.45
C ALA A 192 1.74 -0.74 -4.03
N MET A 193 0.71 -0.48 -3.21
CA MET A 193 -0.22 -1.50 -2.74
C MET A 193 -1.08 -2.05 -3.87
N LEU A 194 -1.69 -1.19 -4.68
CA LEU A 194 -2.63 -1.60 -5.74
C LEU A 194 -1.91 -2.33 -6.89
N GLU A 195 -0.71 -1.90 -7.29
CA GLU A 195 0.12 -2.63 -8.25
C GLU A 195 0.56 -3.99 -7.69
N GLY A 196 0.93 -4.04 -6.42
CA GLY A 196 1.23 -5.29 -5.73
C GLY A 196 0.06 -6.25 -5.78
N LEU A 197 -1.15 -5.79 -5.51
CA LEU A 197 -2.39 -6.55 -5.61
C LEU A 197 -2.77 -6.94 -7.06
N GLY A 198 -2.14 -6.32 -8.06
CA GLY A 198 -2.32 -6.66 -9.47
C GLY A 198 -3.65 -6.18 -10.06
N VAL A 199 -4.11 -4.98 -9.68
CA VAL A 199 -5.25 -4.34 -10.33
C VAL A 199 -4.94 -3.93 -11.77
N ASP A 200 -5.95 -3.82 -12.62
CA ASP A 200 -5.79 -3.53 -14.06
C ASP A 200 -5.77 -2.04 -14.38
N ALA A 201 -6.33 -1.22 -13.51
CA ALA A 201 -6.22 0.24 -13.52
C ALA A 201 -6.34 0.77 -12.10
N LEU A 202 -5.70 1.92 -11.86
CA LEU A 202 -5.74 2.59 -10.56
C LEU A 202 -5.79 4.11 -10.75
N GLY A 203 -6.28 4.86 -9.77
CA GLY A 203 -6.33 6.31 -9.92
C GLY A 203 -7.19 7.03 -8.91
N VAL A 204 -7.81 8.12 -9.38
CA VAL A 204 -8.42 9.12 -8.52
C VAL A 204 -9.83 9.47 -9.01
N ASN A 205 -10.77 9.58 -8.08
CA ASN A 205 -12.10 10.08 -8.41
C ASN A 205 -12.68 10.96 -7.31
N CYS A 206 -13.75 11.67 -7.63
CA CYS A 206 -14.53 12.49 -6.69
C CYS A 206 -13.71 13.62 -6.03
N SER A 207 -14.06 14.04 -4.82
CA SER A 207 -13.48 15.11 -3.99
C SER A 207 -13.49 16.49 -4.62
N PHE A 208 -12.76 16.69 -5.71
CA PHE A 208 -12.53 18.01 -6.33
C PHE A 208 -12.70 17.98 -7.85
N GLY A 209 -12.67 19.16 -8.47
CA GLY A 209 -12.57 19.32 -9.92
C GLY A 209 -11.15 18.99 -10.43
N PRO A 210 -10.98 18.87 -11.77
CA PRO A 210 -9.76 18.35 -12.38
C PRO A 210 -8.49 19.16 -12.04
N LYS A 211 -8.57 20.49 -11.95
CA LYS A 211 -7.41 21.35 -11.58
C LYS A 211 -6.86 21.03 -10.19
N LYS A 212 -7.73 20.86 -9.20
CA LYS A 212 -7.29 20.57 -7.83
C LYS A 212 -6.74 19.15 -7.69
N LEU A 213 -7.24 18.19 -8.47
CA LEU A 213 -6.74 16.82 -8.47
C LEU A 213 -5.44 16.64 -9.25
N ALA A 214 -5.02 17.62 -10.05
CA ALA A 214 -3.88 17.48 -10.96
C ALA A 214 -2.59 17.03 -10.24
N ALA A 215 -2.27 17.59 -9.09
CA ALA A 215 -1.07 17.22 -8.32
C ALA A 215 -1.10 15.74 -7.88
N VAL A 216 -2.23 15.25 -7.38
CA VAL A 216 -2.40 13.84 -6.98
C VAL A 216 -2.30 12.91 -8.19
N VAL A 217 -2.90 13.30 -9.32
CA VAL A 217 -2.83 12.54 -10.58
C VAL A 217 -1.39 12.46 -11.09
N GLU A 218 -0.63 13.56 -11.01
CA GLU A 218 0.78 13.60 -11.41
C GLU A 218 1.64 12.67 -10.55
N GLU A 219 1.38 12.57 -9.24
CA GLU A 219 2.04 11.59 -8.39
C GLU A 219 1.68 10.14 -8.79
N TYR A 220 0.41 9.85 -9.14
CA TYR A 220 0.03 8.56 -9.70
C TYR A 220 0.80 8.25 -10.99
N LEU A 221 0.88 9.18 -11.92
CA LEU A 221 1.61 9.03 -13.19
C LEU A 221 3.12 8.84 -12.99
N LYS A 222 3.68 9.49 -11.97
CA LYS A 222 5.09 9.38 -11.60
C LYS A 222 5.46 7.99 -11.11
N TYR A 223 4.61 7.36 -10.29
CA TYR A 223 4.92 6.09 -9.64
C TYR A 223 4.31 4.86 -10.32
N SER A 224 3.21 5.01 -11.06
CA SER A 224 2.48 3.87 -11.62
C SER A 224 3.10 3.31 -12.90
N SER A 225 3.08 1.97 -12.99
CA SER A 225 3.31 1.16 -14.20
C SER A 225 1.99 0.59 -14.75
N THR A 226 0.87 0.93 -14.12
CA THR A 226 -0.49 0.49 -14.42
C THR A 226 -1.27 1.66 -15.01
N PRO A 227 -2.23 1.45 -15.93
CA PRO A 227 -3.06 2.53 -16.47
C PRO A 227 -3.70 3.39 -15.37
N VAL A 228 -3.50 4.72 -15.48
CA VAL A 228 -4.07 5.67 -14.51
C VAL A 228 -5.45 6.11 -14.96
N LEU A 229 -6.43 6.06 -14.04
CA LEU A 229 -7.80 6.52 -14.25
C LEU A 229 -8.09 7.81 -13.48
N LEU A 230 -8.96 8.65 -14.05
CA LEU A 230 -9.40 9.92 -13.49
C LEU A 230 -10.90 10.15 -13.72
N LYS A 231 -11.65 10.34 -12.62
CA LYS A 231 -13.10 10.71 -12.64
C LYS A 231 -13.34 11.91 -11.70
N PRO A 232 -12.99 13.15 -12.07
CA PRO A 232 -13.15 14.32 -11.19
C PRO A 232 -14.62 14.77 -11.12
N ASN A 233 -14.93 15.55 -10.08
CA ASN A 233 -16.19 16.28 -9.99
C ASN A 233 -16.24 17.44 -10.99
N ALA A 234 -17.43 17.96 -11.25
CA ALA A 234 -17.62 19.23 -11.97
C ALA A 234 -17.29 20.46 -11.07
N GLY A 235 -16.25 20.36 -10.25
CA GLY A 235 -15.88 21.33 -9.24
C GLY A 235 -16.45 21.01 -7.86
N LEU A 236 -16.60 22.04 -7.00
CA LEU A 236 -17.17 21.88 -5.66
C LEU A 236 -18.69 22.10 -5.68
N PRO A 237 -19.45 21.29 -4.93
CA PRO A 237 -20.90 21.49 -4.81
C PRO A 237 -21.22 22.79 -4.07
N ARG A 238 -22.18 23.57 -4.58
CA ARG A 238 -22.76 24.72 -3.93
C ARG A 238 -24.28 24.58 -3.89
N VAL A 239 -24.92 25.08 -2.86
CA VAL A 239 -26.38 25.12 -2.79
C VAL A 239 -26.85 26.50 -3.26
N VAL A 240 -27.62 26.53 -4.37
CA VAL A 240 -28.24 27.74 -4.92
C VAL A 240 -29.72 27.44 -5.07
N ASP A 241 -30.57 28.24 -4.45
CA ASP A 241 -32.04 28.07 -4.46
C ASP A 241 -32.51 26.63 -4.08
N GLY A 242 -31.82 26.02 -3.08
CA GLY A 242 -32.11 24.66 -2.60
C GLY A 242 -31.67 23.53 -3.55
N LYS A 243 -30.97 23.84 -4.63
CA LYS A 243 -30.41 22.86 -5.57
C LYS A 243 -28.90 22.81 -5.49
N THR A 244 -28.32 21.62 -5.60
CA THR A 244 -26.87 21.45 -5.72
C THR A 244 -26.45 21.82 -7.13
N VAL A 245 -25.53 22.79 -7.25
CA VAL A 245 -24.91 23.22 -8.50
C VAL A 245 -23.39 23.10 -8.39
N TYR A 246 -22.74 22.97 -9.52
CA TYR A 246 -21.28 22.82 -9.64
C TYR A 246 -20.73 23.96 -10.48
N ASP A 247 -19.47 24.37 -10.24
CA ASP A 247 -18.91 25.60 -10.78
C ASP A 247 -18.01 25.42 -12.01
N VAL A 248 -17.65 24.19 -12.38
CA VAL A 248 -16.86 23.89 -13.58
C VAL A 248 -17.80 23.51 -14.73
N LEU A 249 -17.71 24.21 -15.83
CA LEU A 249 -18.55 23.95 -17.01
C LEU A 249 -18.00 22.80 -17.89
N PRO A 250 -18.83 22.12 -18.73
CA PRO A 250 -18.42 20.98 -19.56
C PRO A 250 -17.16 21.23 -20.38
N LYS A 251 -17.07 22.39 -21.05
CA LYS A 251 -15.91 22.74 -21.87
C LYS A 251 -14.64 22.98 -21.06
N GLU A 252 -14.73 23.64 -19.93
CA GLU A 252 -13.59 23.85 -19.03
C GLU A 252 -13.11 22.51 -18.46
N PHE A 253 -14.04 21.68 -18.01
CA PHE A 253 -13.76 20.32 -17.54
C PHE A 253 -13.02 19.51 -18.60
N ALA A 254 -13.50 19.51 -19.85
CA ALA A 254 -12.89 18.76 -20.94
C ALA A 254 -11.45 19.22 -21.22
N ILE A 255 -11.19 20.54 -21.23
CA ILE A 255 -9.85 21.10 -21.40
C ILE A 255 -8.91 20.63 -20.29
N ASP A 256 -9.32 20.76 -19.05
CA ASP A 256 -8.47 20.40 -17.89
C ASP A 256 -8.18 18.90 -17.84
N VAL A 257 -9.16 18.04 -18.11
CA VAL A 257 -8.96 16.58 -18.17
C VAL A 257 -8.09 16.21 -19.38
N ALA A 258 -8.25 16.87 -20.53
CA ALA A 258 -7.43 16.63 -21.72
C ALA A 258 -5.93 16.91 -21.45
N GLU A 259 -5.60 17.93 -20.66
CA GLU A 259 -4.20 18.18 -20.25
C GLU A 259 -3.63 17.01 -19.42
N LEU A 260 -4.42 16.41 -18.53
CA LEU A 260 -3.99 15.26 -17.75
C LEU A 260 -3.89 13.97 -18.61
N ILE A 261 -4.76 13.82 -19.62
CA ILE A 261 -4.65 12.75 -20.62
C ILE A 261 -3.34 12.87 -21.40
N LYS A 262 -2.96 14.06 -21.83
CA LYS A 262 -1.66 14.31 -22.51
C LYS A 262 -0.47 13.96 -21.62
N LYS A 263 -0.60 14.09 -20.28
CA LYS A 263 0.43 13.70 -19.31
C LYS A 263 0.49 12.18 -19.06
N GLY A 264 -0.56 11.42 -19.44
CA GLY A 264 -0.53 9.97 -19.32
C GLY A 264 -1.77 9.31 -18.72
N VAL A 265 -2.80 10.05 -18.32
CA VAL A 265 -4.08 9.46 -17.92
C VAL A 265 -4.64 8.64 -19.08
N ARG A 266 -5.06 7.42 -18.80
CA ARG A 266 -5.49 6.43 -19.79
C ARG A 266 -6.98 6.20 -19.82
N ILE A 267 -7.62 6.40 -18.68
CA ILE A 267 -9.04 6.16 -18.46
C ILE A 267 -9.60 7.45 -17.85
N ALA A 268 -10.58 8.06 -18.49
CA ALA A 268 -11.13 9.32 -18.04
C ALA A 268 -12.66 9.33 -18.07
N GLY A 269 -13.26 9.97 -17.08
CA GLY A 269 -14.70 10.15 -16.98
C GLY A 269 -15.03 11.30 -16.05
N GLY A 270 -16.20 11.25 -15.46
CA GLY A 270 -16.64 12.23 -14.48
C GLY A 270 -17.22 11.58 -13.22
N CYS A 271 -17.36 12.37 -12.17
CA CYS A 271 -18.04 11.98 -10.93
C CYS A 271 -19.16 12.98 -10.61
N CYS A 272 -19.31 13.41 -9.37
CA CYS A 272 -20.41 14.29 -8.97
C CYS A 272 -20.50 15.57 -9.79
N GLY A 273 -21.73 15.94 -10.19
CA GLY A 273 -22.01 17.13 -10.98
C GLY A 273 -21.84 16.97 -12.48
N THR A 274 -21.14 15.94 -12.95
CA THR A 274 -20.96 15.72 -14.38
C THR A 274 -22.19 15.04 -15.02
N THR A 275 -22.50 15.40 -16.26
CA THR A 275 -23.64 14.90 -17.06
C THR A 275 -23.12 14.35 -18.39
N PRO A 276 -23.95 13.73 -19.23
CA PRO A 276 -23.55 13.30 -20.56
C PRO A 276 -22.89 14.39 -21.41
N ASP A 277 -23.22 15.66 -21.21
CA ASP A 277 -22.59 16.78 -21.95
C ASP A 277 -21.10 16.92 -21.60
N TYR A 278 -20.70 16.69 -20.33
CA TYR A 278 -19.29 16.71 -19.93
C TYR A 278 -18.50 15.61 -20.64
N ILE A 279 -19.08 14.41 -20.71
CA ILE A 279 -18.42 13.28 -21.39
C ILE A 279 -18.34 13.54 -22.89
N LYS A 280 -19.39 14.10 -23.48
CA LYS A 280 -19.42 14.44 -24.90
C LYS A 280 -18.33 15.46 -25.29
N GLU A 281 -18.18 16.52 -24.49
CA GLU A 281 -17.10 17.51 -24.68
C GLU A 281 -15.72 16.85 -24.50
N LEU A 282 -15.53 16.08 -23.43
CA LEU A 282 -14.28 15.36 -23.18
C LEU A 282 -13.89 14.44 -24.35
N VAL A 283 -14.82 13.62 -24.82
CA VAL A 283 -14.59 12.71 -25.97
C VAL A 283 -14.28 13.52 -27.24
N SER A 284 -15.03 14.60 -27.49
CA SER A 284 -14.80 15.47 -28.66
C SER A 284 -13.37 16.02 -28.67
N ASP A 285 -12.86 16.46 -27.55
CA ASP A 285 -11.55 17.10 -27.43
C ASP A 285 -10.38 16.10 -27.42
N THR A 286 -10.64 14.84 -27.02
CA THR A 286 -9.55 13.88 -26.76
C THR A 286 -9.53 12.64 -27.66
N LYS A 287 -10.61 12.34 -28.43
CA LYS A 287 -10.71 11.14 -29.28
C LYS A 287 -9.59 10.96 -30.30
N ASN A 288 -8.94 12.04 -30.72
CA ASN A 288 -7.83 12.03 -31.67
C ASN A 288 -6.45 12.03 -30.97
N LEU A 289 -6.39 12.08 -29.64
CA LEU A 289 -5.14 11.98 -28.92
C LEU A 289 -4.64 10.54 -28.95
N GLN A 290 -3.35 10.38 -29.22
CA GLN A 290 -2.72 9.08 -29.08
C GLN A 290 -2.42 8.82 -27.60
N PRO A 291 -2.76 7.65 -27.07
CA PRO A 291 -2.45 7.31 -25.69
C PRO A 291 -0.95 7.32 -25.43
N THR A 292 -0.53 7.96 -24.35
CA THR A 292 0.87 7.99 -23.91
C THR A 292 1.34 6.58 -23.53
N ILE A 293 2.55 6.20 -23.90
CA ILE A 293 3.13 4.91 -23.49
C ILE A 293 3.32 4.89 -21.97
N ILE A 294 2.82 3.84 -21.34
CA ILE A 294 2.98 3.63 -19.90
C ILE A 294 4.40 3.13 -19.65
N ASN A 295 5.23 3.96 -19.00
CA ASN A 295 6.59 3.59 -18.63
C ASN A 295 6.57 2.68 -17.41
N LYS A 296 7.04 1.45 -17.57
CA LYS A 296 7.22 0.53 -16.43
C LYS A 296 8.30 1.04 -15.50
N LYS A 297 8.02 1.03 -14.21
CA LYS A 297 8.96 1.43 -13.15
C LYS A 297 9.72 0.18 -12.70
N GLU A 298 11.04 0.25 -12.74
CA GLU A 298 11.92 -0.89 -12.47
C GLU A 298 12.50 -0.89 -11.04
N TYR A 299 12.08 0.03 -10.18
CA TYR A 299 12.51 0.08 -8.78
C TYR A 299 11.67 -0.84 -7.88
N SER A 300 12.29 -1.36 -6.84
CA SER A 300 11.59 -2.07 -5.75
C SER A 300 10.94 -1.07 -4.80
N VAL A 301 9.73 -1.37 -4.35
CA VAL A 301 8.98 -0.52 -3.42
C VAL A 301 8.13 -1.38 -2.49
N ILE A 302 8.13 -1.02 -1.21
CA ILE A 302 7.18 -1.50 -0.21
C ILE A 302 6.40 -0.32 0.36
N SER A 303 5.28 -0.56 1.00
CA SER A 303 4.52 0.51 1.66
C SER A 303 3.90 0.06 2.98
N SER A 304 3.74 1.02 3.87
CA SER A 304 2.80 0.94 4.98
C SER A 304 1.40 1.39 4.53
N TYR A 305 0.53 1.60 5.50
CA TYR A 305 -0.79 2.19 5.22
C TYR A 305 -0.73 3.67 4.81
N SER A 306 0.36 4.38 5.08
CA SER A 306 0.50 5.82 4.91
C SER A 306 1.50 6.23 3.83
N HIS A 307 2.67 5.61 3.78
CA HIS A 307 3.75 5.99 2.86
C HIS A 307 4.49 4.77 2.29
N ALA A 308 5.30 5.02 1.26
CA ALA A 308 6.11 4.01 0.59
C ALA A 308 7.60 4.20 0.87
N VAL A 309 8.37 3.12 0.74
CA VAL A 309 9.83 3.11 0.80
C VAL A 309 10.36 2.51 -0.49
N ILE A 310 11.02 3.34 -1.30
CA ILE A 310 11.66 2.94 -2.56
C ILE A 310 13.11 2.55 -2.27
N PHE A 311 13.55 1.40 -2.84
CA PHE A 311 14.91 0.90 -2.68
C PHE A 311 15.84 1.35 -3.81
N GLY A 312 17.14 1.38 -3.51
CA GLY A 312 18.20 1.56 -4.50
C GLY A 312 18.76 2.97 -4.62
N LYS A 313 18.20 3.97 -3.94
CA LYS A 313 18.78 5.32 -3.86
C LYS A 313 19.69 5.49 -2.66
N GLU A 314 19.17 5.10 -1.50
CA GLU A 314 19.88 5.15 -0.22
C GLU A 314 19.81 3.80 0.49
N PRO A 315 20.77 3.48 1.38
CA PRO A 315 20.69 2.27 2.18
C PRO A 315 19.49 2.31 3.12
N ILE A 316 18.73 1.21 3.14
CA ILE A 316 17.53 1.08 3.96
C ILE A 316 17.86 0.28 5.24
N LEU A 317 17.50 0.84 6.39
CA LEU A 317 17.65 0.17 7.70
C LEU A 317 16.38 -0.61 8.04
N VAL A 318 16.55 -1.91 8.31
CA VAL A 318 15.50 -2.82 8.77
C VAL A 318 15.76 -3.16 10.23
N GLY A 319 14.84 -2.79 11.11
CA GLY A 319 15.02 -2.97 12.56
C GLY A 319 14.75 -4.40 13.02
N GLU A 320 15.72 -5.08 13.65
CA GLU A 320 15.69 -6.51 14.03
C GLU A 320 15.17 -6.80 15.43
N ARG A 321 14.59 -5.82 16.15
CA ARG A 321 14.32 -6.01 17.58
C ARG A 321 13.05 -6.79 17.89
N ILE A 322 12.08 -6.83 17.00
CA ILE A 322 10.87 -7.66 17.11
C ILE A 322 11.22 -9.07 16.62
N ASN A 323 12.01 -9.80 17.41
CA ASN A 323 12.46 -11.15 17.10
C ASN A 323 12.83 -11.88 18.40
N PRO A 324 12.28 -13.09 18.69
CA PRO A 324 12.55 -13.82 19.93
C PRO A 324 13.96 -14.42 20.03
N THR A 325 14.71 -14.51 18.93
CA THR A 325 16.02 -15.16 18.89
C THR A 325 17.02 -14.43 19.80
N GLY A 326 17.53 -15.14 20.81
CA GLY A 326 18.50 -14.60 21.78
C GLY A 326 17.93 -13.61 22.80
N LYS A 327 16.61 -13.33 22.81
CA LYS A 327 15.98 -12.29 23.65
C LYS A 327 15.00 -12.92 24.66
N LYS A 328 15.47 -13.21 25.87
CA LYS A 328 14.66 -13.86 26.93
C LYS A 328 13.39 -13.09 27.27
N LYS A 329 13.49 -11.77 27.49
CA LYS A 329 12.33 -10.92 27.84
C LYS A 329 11.28 -10.90 26.73
N PHE A 330 11.70 -10.86 25.46
CA PHE A 330 10.77 -10.89 24.34
C PHE A 330 10.03 -12.23 24.24
N LYS A 331 10.73 -13.36 24.47
CA LYS A 331 10.09 -14.70 24.55
C LYS A 331 9.05 -14.77 25.67
N GLU A 332 9.38 -14.23 26.84
CA GLU A 332 8.46 -14.18 27.98
C GLU A 332 7.22 -13.32 27.67
N ALA A 333 7.40 -12.18 27.01
CA ALA A 333 6.31 -11.31 26.57
C ALA A 333 5.36 -12.02 25.59
N LEU A 334 5.91 -12.71 24.59
CA LEU A 334 5.09 -13.49 23.64
C LEU A 334 4.29 -14.60 24.34
N LYS A 335 4.92 -15.36 25.26
CA LYS A 335 4.25 -16.42 26.04
C LYS A 335 3.15 -15.86 26.94
N ALA A 336 3.35 -14.67 27.50
CA ALA A 336 2.37 -13.98 28.34
C ALA A 336 1.29 -13.23 27.52
N ASN A 337 1.37 -13.26 26.19
CA ASN A 337 0.53 -12.44 25.29
C ASN A 337 0.62 -10.93 25.61
N ASP A 338 1.80 -10.47 26.05
CA ASP A 338 2.08 -9.06 26.29
C ASP A 338 2.41 -8.35 24.97
N ILE A 339 1.36 -7.99 24.26
CA ILE A 339 1.48 -7.28 22.98
C ILE A 339 2.07 -5.89 23.18
N ASN A 340 1.84 -5.23 24.31
CA ASN A 340 2.38 -3.90 24.58
C ASN A 340 3.91 -3.88 24.55
N TYR A 341 4.56 -4.95 24.98
CA TYR A 341 6.02 -5.07 24.86
C TYR A 341 6.47 -5.05 23.39
N VAL A 342 5.76 -5.78 22.52
CA VAL A 342 6.05 -5.82 21.07
C VAL A 342 5.84 -4.43 20.45
N LEU A 343 4.72 -3.78 20.79
CA LEU A 343 4.39 -2.44 20.30
C LEU A 343 5.45 -1.41 20.70
N LYS A 344 5.90 -1.47 21.96
CA LYS A 344 6.97 -0.60 22.47
C LYS A 344 8.29 -0.78 21.71
N GLU A 345 8.67 -2.02 21.39
CA GLU A 345 9.85 -2.28 20.55
C GLU A 345 9.70 -1.69 19.15
N GLY A 346 8.51 -1.75 18.56
CA GLY A 346 8.23 -1.11 17.26
C GLY A 346 8.43 0.40 17.29
N ILE A 347 7.79 1.08 18.26
CA ILE A 347 7.91 2.54 18.46
C ILE A 347 9.36 2.95 18.71
N ASN A 348 10.05 2.24 19.61
CA ASN A 348 11.44 2.56 19.95
C ASN A 348 12.38 2.45 18.73
N GLN A 349 12.15 1.48 17.85
CA GLN A 349 12.93 1.35 16.62
C GLN A 349 12.60 2.44 15.60
N GLN A 350 11.33 2.81 15.47
CA GLN A 350 10.92 3.95 14.64
C GLN A 350 11.59 5.25 15.11
N GLU A 351 11.62 5.49 16.42
CA GLU A 351 12.31 6.65 17.02
C GLU A 351 13.83 6.64 16.78
N LYS A 352 14.42 5.47 16.49
CA LYS A 352 15.84 5.33 16.13
C LYS A 352 16.10 5.50 14.63
N GLY A 353 15.07 5.81 13.83
CA GLY A 353 15.22 6.13 12.42
C GLY A 353 15.40 4.90 11.51
N VAL A 354 14.87 3.72 11.88
CA VAL A 354 14.76 2.62 10.92
C VAL A 354 13.66 2.91 9.91
N HIS A 355 13.79 2.36 8.71
CA HIS A 355 12.84 2.58 7.61
C HIS A 355 11.81 1.46 7.50
N VAL A 356 12.12 0.28 8.03
CA VAL A 356 11.29 -0.93 7.97
C VAL A 356 11.42 -1.67 9.30
N LEU A 357 10.37 -2.32 9.77
CA LEU A 357 10.44 -3.21 10.93
C LEU A 357 10.42 -4.67 10.50
N ASP A 358 11.44 -5.42 10.87
CA ASP A 358 11.44 -6.89 10.80
C ASP A 358 10.60 -7.46 11.94
N VAL A 359 9.57 -8.23 11.60
CA VAL A 359 8.61 -8.79 12.55
C VAL A 359 8.69 -10.31 12.51
N ASN A 360 9.38 -10.87 13.48
CA ASN A 360 9.46 -12.31 13.73
C ASN A 360 8.90 -12.61 15.12
N ILE A 361 7.92 -13.50 15.18
CA ILE A 361 7.29 -13.94 16.44
C ILE A 361 7.29 -15.46 16.58
N GLY A 362 8.06 -16.16 15.73
CA GLY A 362 8.16 -17.61 15.71
C GLY A 362 8.68 -18.16 17.05
N LEU A 363 7.81 -18.82 17.80
CA LEU A 363 8.12 -19.48 19.06
C LEU A 363 7.32 -20.78 19.16
N PRO A 364 7.97 -21.94 19.36
CA PRO A 364 7.30 -23.25 19.34
C PRO A 364 6.12 -23.41 20.31
N GLU A 365 6.12 -22.62 21.40
CA GLU A 365 5.13 -22.75 22.47
C GLU A 365 3.88 -21.87 22.30
N ILE A 366 3.74 -21.16 21.18
CA ILE A 366 2.59 -20.28 20.90
C ILE A 366 1.91 -20.64 19.58
N ASP A 367 0.64 -20.26 19.44
CA ASP A 367 -0.07 -20.27 18.15
C ASP A 367 0.45 -19.10 17.30
N GLU A 368 1.43 -19.39 16.43
CA GLU A 368 2.14 -18.39 15.64
C GLU A 368 1.18 -17.65 14.71
N GLU A 369 0.23 -18.32 14.10
CA GLU A 369 -0.72 -17.72 13.16
C GLU A 369 -1.57 -16.64 13.83
N LYS A 370 -2.20 -16.97 14.96
CA LYS A 370 -3.02 -16.02 15.74
C LYS A 370 -2.20 -14.88 16.31
N MET A 371 -1.00 -15.19 16.79
CA MET A 371 -0.11 -14.19 17.35
C MET A 371 0.34 -13.21 16.26
N PHE A 372 0.71 -13.71 15.06
CA PHE A 372 1.10 -12.88 13.94
C PHE A 372 -0.03 -11.94 13.52
N LEU A 373 -1.24 -12.48 13.34
CA LEU A 373 -2.42 -11.67 13.01
C LEU A 373 -2.62 -10.54 14.04
N THR A 374 -2.56 -10.87 15.33
CA THR A 374 -2.72 -9.89 16.41
C THR A 374 -1.64 -8.83 16.39
N VAL A 375 -0.38 -9.24 16.25
CA VAL A 375 0.78 -8.32 16.22
C VAL A 375 0.70 -7.38 15.02
N ILE A 376 0.43 -7.90 13.82
CA ILE A 376 0.33 -7.07 12.61
C ILE A 376 -0.80 -6.04 12.74
N GLN A 377 -2.00 -6.47 13.16
CA GLN A 377 -3.14 -5.56 13.33
C GLN A 377 -2.87 -4.45 14.35
N LYS A 378 -2.23 -4.78 15.48
CA LYS A 378 -1.93 -3.82 16.54
C LYS A 378 -0.74 -2.93 16.18
N LEU A 379 0.30 -3.48 15.57
CA LEU A 379 1.51 -2.72 15.23
C LEU A 379 1.23 -1.67 14.14
N GLN A 380 0.55 -2.04 13.05
CA GLN A 380 0.19 -1.10 11.98
C GLN A 380 -0.81 -0.02 12.41
N ALA A 381 -1.46 -0.16 13.57
CA ALA A 381 -2.34 0.86 14.13
C ALA A 381 -1.59 2.01 14.82
N ILE A 382 -0.30 1.82 15.16
CA ILE A 382 0.50 2.78 15.95
C ILE A 382 1.85 3.11 15.36
N VAL A 383 2.33 2.29 14.42
CA VAL A 383 3.61 2.49 13.70
C VAL A 383 3.28 2.62 12.21
N ASP A 384 3.77 3.66 11.58
CA ASP A 384 3.54 3.93 10.16
C ASP A 384 4.63 3.37 9.24
N LEU A 385 5.64 2.68 9.78
CA LEU A 385 6.70 2.04 8.98
C LEU A 385 6.20 0.80 8.24
N PRO A 386 6.67 0.54 7.02
CA PRO A 386 6.48 -0.74 6.36
C PRO A 386 7.02 -1.91 7.18
N LEU A 387 6.38 -3.07 7.07
CA LEU A 387 6.76 -4.27 7.80
C LEU A 387 7.40 -5.32 6.89
N GLN A 388 8.45 -5.97 7.40
CA GLN A 388 8.98 -7.23 6.90
C GLN A 388 8.33 -8.37 7.69
N ILE A 389 7.59 -9.23 7.02
CA ILE A 389 6.95 -10.40 7.61
C ILE A 389 7.96 -11.54 7.59
N ASP A 390 8.54 -11.85 8.76
CA ASP A 390 9.60 -12.85 8.91
C ASP A 390 9.10 -14.11 9.60
N THR A 391 8.79 -15.12 8.79
CA THR A 391 8.39 -16.45 9.28
C THR A 391 8.63 -17.53 8.22
N SER A 392 8.93 -18.74 8.67
CA SER A 392 8.96 -19.95 7.84
C SER A 392 7.60 -20.70 7.80
N ASN A 393 6.65 -20.29 8.65
CA ASN A 393 5.30 -20.86 8.68
C ASN A 393 4.44 -20.19 7.61
N VAL A 394 4.11 -20.92 6.55
CA VAL A 394 3.36 -20.42 5.39
C VAL A 394 1.96 -19.95 5.77
N LEU A 395 1.28 -20.59 6.73
CA LEU A 395 -0.06 -20.18 7.18
C LEU A 395 0.02 -18.86 7.97
N ALA A 396 0.99 -18.75 8.88
CA ALA A 396 1.23 -17.50 9.60
C ALA A 396 1.62 -16.35 8.65
N MET A 397 2.43 -16.66 7.62
CA MET A 397 2.79 -15.70 6.58
C MET A 397 1.55 -15.23 5.81
N GLU A 398 0.68 -16.15 5.38
CA GLU A 398 -0.55 -15.80 4.67
C GLU A 398 -1.49 -14.94 5.53
N SER A 399 -1.73 -15.33 6.79
CA SER A 399 -2.55 -14.58 7.73
C SER A 399 -2.03 -13.16 7.96
N ALA A 400 -0.70 -13.01 8.10
CA ALA A 400 -0.05 -11.71 8.26
C ALA A 400 -0.19 -10.84 7.00
N LEU A 401 0.10 -11.38 5.81
CA LEU A 401 0.00 -10.68 4.52
C LEU A 401 -1.43 -10.25 4.22
N ARG A 402 -2.41 -11.08 4.57
CA ARG A 402 -3.83 -10.78 4.41
C ARG A 402 -4.24 -9.57 5.26
N ALA A 403 -3.83 -9.54 6.52
CA ALA A 403 -4.16 -8.48 7.47
C ALA A 403 -3.31 -7.20 7.33
N TYR A 404 -2.19 -7.25 6.64
CA TYR A 404 -1.29 -6.12 6.51
C TYR A 404 -1.84 -5.06 5.53
N ASN A 405 -1.91 -3.79 5.97
CA ASN A 405 -2.35 -2.66 5.16
C ASN A 405 -1.17 -2.00 4.43
N GLY A 406 -0.91 -2.41 3.21
CA GLY A 406 0.21 -1.95 2.40
C GLY A 406 0.80 -3.05 1.52
N LYS A 407 1.96 -2.76 0.89
CA LYS A 407 2.79 -3.72 0.16
C LYS A 407 3.93 -4.18 1.08
N ALA A 408 3.84 -5.38 1.63
CA ALA A 408 4.80 -5.93 2.60
C ALA A 408 6.15 -6.31 1.98
N MET A 409 7.19 -6.41 2.83
CA MET A 409 8.37 -7.23 2.55
C MET A 409 8.17 -8.62 3.17
N ILE A 410 8.51 -9.68 2.44
CA ILE A 410 8.25 -11.09 2.81
C ILE A 410 9.58 -11.79 3.03
N ASN A 411 9.84 -12.28 4.23
CA ASN A 411 11.05 -13.00 4.60
C ASN A 411 10.69 -14.43 5.04
N SER A 412 10.98 -15.48 4.27
CA SER A 412 11.76 -15.50 3.06
C SER A 412 11.42 -16.68 2.16
N VAL A 413 11.95 -16.66 0.96
CA VAL A 413 12.02 -17.82 0.06
C VAL A 413 13.49 -18.22 -0.12
N ASN A 414 13.75 -19.46 -0.54
CA ASN A 414 15.10 -19.90 -0.88
C ASN A 414 15.10 -20.71 -2.19
N GLY A 415 16.27 -21.15 -2.66
CA GLY A 415 16.43 -21.88 -3.93
C GLY A 415 15.88 -23.30 -3.96
N LYS A 416 15.25 -23.79 -2.88
CA LYS A 416 14.54 -25.09 -2.88
C LYS A 416 13.20 -24.96 -3.57
N LYS A 417 12.83 -25.97 -4.34
CA LYS A 417 11.57 -25.97 -5.09
C LYS A 417 10.36 -25.83 -4.17
N GLU A 418 10.33 -26.57 -3.06
CA GLU A 418 9.24 -26.55 -2.07
C GLU A 418 9.04 -25.17 -1.47
N SER A 419 10.12 -24.44 -1.18
CA SER A 419 10.07 -23.08 -0.65
C SER A 419 9.46 -22.11 -1.66
N MET A 420 9.89 -22.18 -2.92
CA MET A 420 9.38 -21.32 -3.98
C MET A 420 7.90 -21.61 -4.30
N ASP A 421 7.51 -22.90 -4.35
CA ASP A 421 6.11 -23.31 -4.60
C ASP A 421 5.16 -22.91 -3.44
N ALA A 422 5.67 -22.80 -2.22
CA ALA A 422 4.88 -22.38 -1.06
C ALA A 422 4.72 -20.85 -0.97
N VAL A 423 5.79 -20.07 -1.24
CA VAL A 423 5.82 -18.63 -0.98
C VAL A 423 5.38 -17.81 -2.19
N PHE A 424 5.78 -18.16 -3.41
CA PHE A 424 5.47 -17.35 -4.59
C PHE A 424 3.98 -17.18 -4.89
N PRO A 425 3.08 -18.18 -4.63
CA PRO A 425 1.65 -17.95 -4.71
C PRO A 425 1.15 -16.83 -3.78
N LEU A 426 1.70 -16.72 -2.56
CA LEU A 426 1.36 -15.66 -1.61
C LEU A 426 1.84 -14.30 -2.10
N VAL A 427 3.07 -14.23 -2.63
CA VAL A 427 3.60 -13.02 -3.25
C VAL A 427 2.70 -12.55 -4.40
N LYS A 428 2.23 -13.48 -5.25
CA LYS A 428 1.32 -13.17 -6.36
C LYS A 428 -0.06 -12.74 -5.88
N LYS A 429 -0.57 -13.34 -4.81
CA LYS A 429 -1.92 -13.08 -4.28
C LYS A 429 -2.02 -11.72 -3.59
N TYR A 430 -1.09 -11.44 -2.68
CA TYR A 430 -1.14 -10.26 -1.81
C TYR A 430 -0.28 -9.09 -2.28
N GLY A 431 0.60 -9.32 -3.25
CA GLY A 431 1.67 -8.41 -3.60
C GLY A 431 2.73 -8.34 -2.50
N GLY A 432 3.95 -8.08 -2.84
CA GLY A 432 5.03 -7.93 -1.86
C GLY A 432 6.37 -7.99 -2.54
N VAL A 433 7.40 -7.54 -1.81
CA VAL A 433 8.79 -7.73 -2.20
C VAL A 433 9.36 -8.87 -1.36
N VAL A 434 9.90 -9.91 -2.00
CA VAL A 434 10.31 -11.12 -1.29
C VAL A 434 11.82 -11.22 -1.14
N VAL A 435 12.27 -11.48 0.08
CA VAL A 435 13.66 -11.79 0.41
C VAL A 435 13.98 -13.21 -0.05
N CYS A 436 15.00 -13.34 -0.88
CA CYS A 436 15.45 -14.57 -1.52
C CYS A 436 16.81 -14.99 -0.95
N LEU A 437 16.80 -16.03 -0.11
CA LEU A 437 18.03 -16.57 0.46
C LEU A 437 18.80 -17.37 -0.59
N THR A 438 20.10 -17.07 -0.76
CA THR A 438 20.96 -17.76 -1.73
C THR A 438 21.47 -19.10 -1.20
N LEU A 439 20.54 -19.97 -0.82
CA LEU A 439 20.77 -21.35 -0.42
C LEU A 439 19.80 -22.29 -1.16
N ASP A 440 20.15 -23.56 -1.29
CA ASP A 440 19.33 -24.59 -1.90
C ASP A 440 19.38 -25.93 -1.12
N GLU A 441 19.09 -27.03 -1.79
CA GLU A 441 19.07 -28.39 -1.24
C GLU A 441 20.45 -28.80 -0.67
N ASN A 442 21.55 -28.20 -1.16
CA ASN A 442 22.92 -28.47 -0.73
C ASN A 442 23.35 -27.55 0.44
N GLY A 443 22.47 -26.65 0.89
CA GLY A 443 22.73 -25.68 1.94
C GLY A 443 23.28 -24.37 1.40
N ILE A 444 24.06 -23.65 2.21
CA ILE A 444 24.63 -22.34 1.86
C ILE A 444 25.97 -22.55 1.14
N PRO A 445 26.11 -22.10 -0.13
CA PRO A 445 27.36 -22.24 -0.86
C PRO A 445 28.48 -21.39 -0.20
N LYS A 446 29.69 -21.94 -0.24
CA LYS A 446 30.88 -21.23 0.31
C LYS A 446 31.31 -20.08 -0.59
N ARG A 447 31.18 -20.21 -1.91
CA ARG A 447 31.67 -19.24 -2.90
C ARG A 447 30.55 -18.28 -3.35
N ALA A 448 30.95 -17.05 -3.59
CA ALA A 448 30.04 -15.99 -4.05
C ALA A 448 29.39 -16.30 -5.41
N GLU A 449 30.13 -16.92 -6.34
CA GLU A 449 29.64 -17.28 -7.67
C GLU A 449 28.52 -18.32 -7.60
N GLU A 450 28.61 -19.28 -6.69
CA GLU A 450 27.60 -20.30 -6.49
C GLU A 450 26.31 -19.69 -5.90
N ARG A 451 26.44 -18.70 -5.01
CA ARG A 451 25.30 -17.92 -4.49
C ARG A 451 24.61 -17.14 -5.60
N LEU A 452 25.37 -16.54 -6.53
CA LEU A 452 24.84 -15.87 -7.71
C LEU A 452 24.04 -16.84 -8.60
N GLU A 453 24.50 -18.07 -8.82
CA GLU A 453 23.77 -19.06 -9.62
C GLU A 453 22.43 -19.46 -8.96
N ILE A 454 22.38 -19.56 -7.62
CA ILE A 454 21.12 -19.76 -6.92
C ILE A 454 20.20 -18.55 -7.10
N ALA A 455 20.71 -17.33 -7.03
CA ALA A 455 19.92 -16.12 -7.28
C ALA A 455 19.32 -16.11 -8.70
N LYS A 456 20.10 -16.50 -9.72
CA LYS A 456 19.62 -16.66 -11.10
C LYS A 456 18.52 -17.74 -11.21
N LYS A 457 18.69 -18.88 -10.52
CA LYS A 457 17.68 -19.95 -10.43
C LYS A 457 16.36 -19.42 -9.87
N ILE A 458 16.42 -18.65 -8.78
CA ILE A 458 15.23 -18.06 -8.12
C ILE A 458 14.54 -17.06 -9.06
N CYS A 459 15.29 -16.14 -9.72
CA CYS A 459 14.72 -15.22 -10.71
C CYS A 459 13.92 -15.94 -11.79
N LYS A 460 14.55 -16.95 -12.42
CA LYS A 460 13.91 -17.74 -13.48
C LYS A 460 12.66 -18.49 -12.99
N TYR A 461 12.65 -18.89 -11.72
CA TYR A 461 11.49 -19.57 -11.14
C TYR A 461 10.36 -18.60 -10.83
N ALA A 462 10.67 -17.40 -10.30
CA ALA A 462 9.72 -16.33 -10.01
C ALA A 462 8.96 -15.85 -11.27
N GLU A 463 9.63 -15.81 -12.43
CA GLU A 463 9.01 -15.47 -13.72
C GLU A 463 7.80 -16.37 -14.05
N LYS A 464 7.83 -17.66 -13.68
CA LYS A 464 6.72 -18.61 -13.91
C LYS A 464 5.44 -18.22 -13.15
N TYR A 465 5.60 -17.52 -12.03
CA TYR A 465 4.50 -16.99 -11.23
C TYR A 465 4.11 -15.56 -11.64
N GLY A 466 4.83 -14.97 -12.61
CA GLY A 466 4.62 -13.60 -13.05
C GLY A 466 5.09 -12.57 -12.02
N ILE A 467 6.04 -12.94 -11.15
CA ILE A 467 6.68 -12.04 -10.20
C ILE A 467 7.81 -11.30 -10.92
N ALA A 468 7.75 -9.96 -10.88
CA ALA A 468 8.75 -9.13 -11.53
C ALA A 468 10.08 -9.16 -10.73
N LYS A 469 11.19 -9.02 -11.42
CA LYS A 469 12.53 -9.00 -10.83
C LYS A 469 12.70 -7.90 -9.77
N LYS A 470 12.05 -6.77 -9.95
CA LYS A 470 12.01 -5.66 -8.98
C LYS A 470 11.37 -6.03 -7.63
N ASP A 471 10.57 -7.10 -7.59
CA ASP A 471 9.95 -7.59 -6.35
C ASP A 471 10.77 -8.71 -5.68
N LEU A 472 12.02 -8.96 -6.13
CA LEU A 472 12.97 -9.89 -5.53
C LEU A 472 14.14 -9.11 -4.90
N ILE A 473 14.46 -9.43 -3.65
CA ILE A 473 15.63 -8.91 -2.93
C ILE A 473 16.46 -10.10 -2.47
N PHE A 474 17.75 -10.11 -2.74
CA PHE A 474 18.61 -11.24 -2.43
C PHE A 474 19.36 -11.05 -1.12
N ASP A 475 19.27 -12.07 -0.24
CA ASP A 475 20.15 -12.21 0.91
C ASP A 475 21.25 -13.22 0.54
N PRO A 476 22.48 -12.74 0.29
CA PRO A 476 23.63 -13.60 0.03
C PRO A 476 24.12 -14.36 1.27
N LEU A 477 23.51 -14.14 2.44
CA LEU A 477 23.73 -14.80 3.72
C LEU A 477 25.12 -14.50 4.33
N ALA A 478 25.10 -13.72 5.42
CA ALA A 478 26.30 -13.48 6.22
C ALA A 478 26.58 -14.68 7.14
N LEU A 479 27.61 -15.44 6.85
CA LEU A 479 28.11 -16.50 7.72
C LEU A 479 29.11 -15.94 8.72
N THR A 480 29.20 -16.59 9.89
CA THR A 480 30.10 -16.13 10.95
C THR A 480 31.58 -16.38 10.63
N VAL A 481 32.39 -15.34 10.80
CA VAL A 481 33.84 -15.42 10.58
C VAL A 481 34.59 -16.28 11.59
N SER A 482 33.96 -16.58 12.73
CA SER A 482 34.53 -17.51 13.72
C SER A 482 34.49 -18.98 13.26
N ALA A 483 33.56 -19.34 12.37
CA ALA A 483 33.43 -20.70 11.83
C ALA A 483 34.11 -20.85 10.46
N GLU A 484 34.09 -19.81 9.61
CA GLU A 484 34.62 -19.86 8.24
C GLU A 484 35.47 -18.61 7.96
N LYS A 485 36.76 -18.78 7.80
CA LYS A 485 37.77 -17.70 7.68
C LYS A 485 37.46 -16.67 6.59
N PHE A 486 36.92 -17.09 5.46
CA PHE A 486 36.64 -16.23 4.31
C PHE A 486 35.17 -15.83 4.17
N ALA A 487 34.31 -16.17 5.14
CA ALA A 487 32.86 -15.96 5.09
C ALA A 487 32.48 -14.52 4.75
N ALA A 488 33.02 -13.54 5.46
CA ALA A 488 32.74 -12.12 5.21
C ALA A 488 33.16 -11.69 3.78
N LYS A 489 34.33 -12.10 3.32
CA LYS A 489 34.82 -11.77 1.97
C LYS A 489 33.92 -12.34 0.87
N GLU A 490 33.50 -13.59 1.00
CA GLU A 490 32.60 -14.23 0.04
C GLU A 490 31.21 -13.61 0.07
N THR A 491 30.69 -13.21 1.25
CA THR A 491 29.42 -12.50 1.36
C THR A 491 29.48 -11.13 0.67
N LEU A 492 30.51 -10.33 0.94
CA LEU A 492 30.72 -9.02 0.30
C LEU A 492 30.81 -9.15 -1.23
N LYS A 493 31.58 -10.13 -1.70
CA LYS A 493 31.69 -10.43 -3.14
C LYS A 493 30.32 -10.85 -3.73
N ALA A 494 29.53 -11.63 -3.02
CA ALA A 494 28.19 -12.04 -3.48
C ALA A 494 27.22 -10.85 -3.55
N VAL A 495 27.26 -9.92 -2.59
CA VAL A 495 26.53 -8.63 -2.67
C VAL A 495 26.89 -7.93 -3.99
N SER A 496 28.18 -7.73 -4.26
CA SER A 496 28.66 -7.04 -5.46
C SER A 496 28.25 -7.74 -6.75
N LEU A 497 28.36 -9.07 -6.82
CA LEU A 497 27.97 -9.85 -7.99
C LEU A 497 26.46 -9.77 -8.28
N ILE A 498 25.63 -9.93 -7.26
CA ILE A 498 24.17 -9.88 -7.41
C ILE A 498 23.73 -8.48 -7.85
N THR A 499 24.27 -7.44 -7.23
CA THR A 499 23.94 -6.05 -7.58
C THR A 499 24.37 -5.72 -9.02
N LYS A 500 25.59 -6.09 -9.43
CA LYS A 500 26.14 -5.72 -10.75
C LYS A 500 25.62 -6.60 -11.89
N GLU A 501 25.52 -7.93 -11.69
CA GLU A 501 25.15 -8.85 -12.77
C GLU A 501 23.64 -9.05 -12.89
N LEU A 502 22.91 -9.08 -11.77
CA LEU A 502 21.45 -9.24 -11.80
C LEU A 502 20.70 -7.91 -11.77
N ASN A 503 21.37 -6.80 -11.41
CA ASN A 503 20.70 -5.52 -11.16
C ASN A 503 19.52 -5.69 -10.19
N CYS A 504 19.76 -6.42 -9.08
CA CYS A 504 18.79 -6.65 -8.01
C CYS A 504 19.26 -5.99 -6.72
N ASN A 505 18.33 -5.59 -5.89
CA ASN A 505 18.62 -5.16 -4.53
C ASN A 505 19.09 -6.34 -3.68
N THR A 506 19.94 -6.04 -2.68
CA THR A 506 20.44 -7.02 -1.71
C THR A 506 20.10 -6.62 -0.29
N ILE A 507 19.95 -7.61 0.58
CA ILE A 507 19.70 -7.44 2.01
C ILE A 507 20.64 -8.35 2.81
N LEU A 508 21.06 -7.94 4.01
CA LEU A 508 21.87 -8.75 4.91
C LEU A 508 21.43 -8.62 6.36
N GLY A 509 21.36 -9.74 7.07
CA GLY A 509 21.40 -9.77 8.52
C GLY A 509 22.83 -9.50 9.01
N VAL A 510 23.17 -8.23 9.22
CA VAL A 510 24.55 -7.78 9.47
C VAL A 510 25.17 -8.45 10.69
N SER A 511 24.40 -8.62 11.76
CA SER A 511 24.85 -9.16 13.03
C SER A 511 25.33 -10.62 12.98
N ASN A 512 25.01 -11.36 11.92
CA ASN A 512 25.36 -12.78 11.78
C ASN A 512 26.88 -12.99 11.59
N VAL A 513 27.58 -12.03 10.97
CA VAL A 513 29.02 -12.13 10.67
C VAL A 513 29.87 -12.34 11.93
N SER A 514 29.45 -11.80 13.07
CA SER A 514 30.20 -11.79 14.33
C SER A 514 29.74 -12.82 15.37
N PHE A 515 28.89 -13.78 14.99
CA PHE A 515 28.32 -14.71 15.97
C PHE A 515 29.44 -15.47 16.71
N GLY A 516 29.31 -15.56 18.04
CA GLY A 516 30.29 -16.22 18.91
C GLY A 516 31.56 -15.41 19.24
N LEU A 517 31.70 -14.18 18.74
CA LEU A 517 32.84 -13.32 19.04
C LEU A 517 32.54 -12.31 20.17
N PRO A 518 33.54 -11.86 20.93
CA PRO A 518 33.37 -10.76 21.88
C PRO A 518 33.29 -9.41 21.13
N CYS A 519 32.74 -8.38 21.78
CA CYS A 519 32.66 -7.01 21.25
C CYS A 519 32.11 -6.95 19.81
N ARG A 520 31.02 -7.66 19.57
CA ARG A 520 30.44 -7.89 18.24
C ARG A 520 30.14 -6.62 17.46
N ASP A 521 29.74 -5.54 18.14
CA ASP A 521 29.36 -4.28 17.51
C ASP A 521 30.49 -3.65 16.71
N ILE A 522 31.75 -3.80 17.13
CA ILE A 522 32.93 -3.33 16.39
C ILE A 522 33.02 -4.03 15.01
N ILE A 523 32.84 -5.35 14.99
CA ILE A 523 32.89 -6.13 13.74
C ILE A 523 31.67 -5.82 12.88
N ASN A 524 30.49 -5.75 13.49
CA ASN A 524 29.22 -5.47 12.78
C ASN A 524 29.25 -4.10 12.08
N GLY A 525 29.69 -3.05 12.76
CA GLY A 525 29.79 -1.71 12.16
C GLY A 525 30.76 -1.64 10.99
N ASN A 526 31.96 -2.25 11.14
CA ASN A 526 32.94 -2.30 10.05
C ASN A 526 32.46 -3.17 8.88
N PHE A 527 31.88 -4.35 9.14
CA PHE A 527 31.33 -5.21 8.09
C PHE A 527 30.18 -4.53 7.35
N PHE A 528 29.32 -3.79 8.06
CA PHE A 528 28.23 -3.03 7.47
C PHE A 528 28.76 -1.96 6.51
N ALA A 529 29.76 -1.17 6.93
CA ALA A 529 30.38 -0.16 6.05
C ALA A 529 30.96 -0.79 4.77
N LEU A 530 31.64 -1.94 4.89
CA LEU A 530 32.19 -2.67 3.74
C LEU A 530 31.06 -3.21 2.83
N ALA A 531 29.96 -3.70 3.41
CA ALA A 531 28.82 -4.20 2.65
C ALA A 531 28.10 -3.09 1.88
N LEU A 532 27.95 -1.91 2.49
CA LEU A 532 27.41 -0.73 1.82
C LEU A 532 28.28 -0.30 0.63
N GLU A 533 29.60 -0.37 0.75
CA GLU A 533 30.54 -0.05 -0.36
C GLU A 533 30.41 -1.04 -1.53
N GLU A 534 30.11 -2.32 -1.25
CA GLU A 534 29.85 -3.34 -2.28
C GLU A 534 28.43 -3.25 -2.89
N GLY A 535 27.59 -2.31 -2.44
CA GLY A 535 26.26 -2.04 -3.00
C GLY A 535 25.10 -2.68 -2.23
N LEU A 536 25.27 -2.97 -0.93
CA LEU A 536 24.16 -3.43 -0.09
C LEU A 536 23.04 -2.40 -0.06
N SER A 537 21.83 -2.82 -0.43
CA SER A 537 20.65 -1.93 -0.48
C SER A 537 19.89 -1.86 0.84
N LEU A 538 19.77 -2.99 1.55
CA LEU A 538 19.04 -3.09 2.82
C LEU A 538 19.89 -3.81 3.87
N ALA A 539 19.76 -3.38 5.13
CA ALA A 539 20.46 -4.02 6.25
C ALA A 539 19.50 -4.29 7.42
N ILE A 540 19.38 -5.55 7.80
CA ILE A 540 18.71 -5.96 9.03
C ILE A 540 19.70 -5.75 10.17
N ILE A 541 19.39 -4.78 11.06
CA ILE A 541 20.34 -4.27 12.05
C ILE A 541 19.67 -4.03 13.41
N ASN A 542 20.51 -4.01 14.44
CA ASN A 542 20.13 -3.48 15.74
C ASN A 542 20.31 -1.95 15.77
N PRO A 543 19.25 -1.14 15.74
CA PRO A 543 19.38 0.32 15.69
C PRO A 543 19.89 0.94 17.00
N TYR A 544 20.02 0.13 18.06
CA TYR A 544 20.64 0.57 19.33
C TYR A 544 22.16 0.39 19.35
N SER A 545 22.77 -0.28 18.35
CA SER A 545 24.23 -0.39 18.22
C SER A 545 24.80 0.91 17.70
N LYS A 546 25.61 1.56 18.56
CA LYS A 546 26.28 2.82 18.23
C LYS A 546 27.19 2.66 17.00
N GLU A 547 27.95 1.59 16.94
CA GLU A 547 28.91 1.30 15.88
C GLU A 547 28.23 1.12 14.52
N ILE A 548 27.07 0.46 14.47
CA ILE A 548 26.27 0.30 13.25
C ILE A 548 25.72 1.65 12.78
N MET A 549 25.14 2.43 13.69
CA MET A 549 24.57 3.74 13.33
C MET A 549 25.67 4.75 12.94
N GLN A 550 26.83 4.70 13.59
CA GLN A 550 27.99 5.49 13.17
C GLN A 550 28.44 5.14 11.75
N ALA A 551 28.53 3.84 11.43
CA ALA A 551 28.87 3.38 10.07
C ALA A 551 27.86 3.87 9.03
N TYR A 552 26.57 3.82 9.35
CA TYR A 552 25.48 4.27 8.47
C TYR A 552 25.57 5.77 8.14
N TYR A 553 25.59 6.62 9.15
CA TYR A 553 25.61 8.07 8.94
C TYR A 553 26.93 8.53 8.30
N ALA A 554 28.07 7.97 8.73
CA ALA A 554 29.36 8.25 8.11
C ALA A 554 29.39 7.86 6.61
N PHE A 555 28.84 6.68 6.27
CA PHE A 555 28.75 6.24 4.87
C PHE A 555 27.90 7.20 4.03
N ARG A 556 26.70 7.59 4.52
CA ARG A 556 25.82 8.52 3.79
C ARG A 556 26.51 9.85 3.52
N THR A 557 27.18 10.40 4.52
CA THR A 557 27.95 11.65 4.40
C THR A 557 29.09 11.52 3.37
N LEU A 558 29.88 10.43 3.44
CA LEU A 558 31.00 10.18 2.53
C LEU A 558 30.56 9.93 1.08
N LYS A 559 29.35 9.41 0.87
CA LYS A 559 28.77 9.16 -0.46
C LYS A 559 27.94 10.33 -1.00
N GLY A 560 27.85 11.45 -0.27
CA GLY A 560 27.06 12.62 -0.68
C GLY A 560 25.54 12.38 -0.68
N LEU A 561 25.06 11.48 0.19
CA LEU A 561 23.64 11.16 0.41
C LEU A 561 23.04 11.96 1.57
N ASP A 562 23.83 12.81 2.21
CA ASP A 562 23.45 13.64 3.35
C ASP A 562 23.76 15.09 3.01
N ASP A 563 22.73 15.85 2.66
CA ASP A 563 22.85 17.25 2.24
C ASP A 563 23.38 18.10 3.39
N ASN A 564 24.50 18.77 3.16
CA ASN A 564 25.19 19.60 4.16
C ASN A 564 25.54 18.87 5.47
N CYS A 565 25.67 17.56 5.47
CA CYS A 565 25.94 16.72 6.64
C CYS A 565 24.94 16.88 7.79
N GLN A 566 23.68 17.22 7.49
CA GLN A 566 22.66 17.53 8.51
C GLN A 566 22.31 16.29 9.35
N ASP A 567 22.09 15.15 8.71
CA ASP A 567 21.72 13.90 9.39
C ASP A 567 22.87 13.40 10.25
N TYR A 568 24.12 13.49 9.75
CA TYR A 568 25.30 13.13 10.51
C TYR A 568 25.48 13.99 11.76
N VAL A 569 25.34 15.32 11.63
CA VAL A 569 25.44 16.26 12.76
C VAL A 569 24.35 15.98 13.79
N ALA A 570 23.10 15.81 13.34
CA ALA A 570 21.98 15.47 14.22
C ALA A 570 22.22 14.15 14.96
N PHE A 571 22.73 13.13 14.28
CA PHE A 571 23.09 11.85 14.91
C PHE A 571 24.19 12.05 15.97
N VAL A 572 25.29 12.76 15.65
CA VAL A 572 26.40 12.98 16.59
C VAL A 572 25.93 13.72 17.84
N GLU A 573 24.98 14.65 17.75
CA GLU A 573 24.38 15.34 18.91
C GLU A 573 23.64 14.38 19.86
N THR A 574 23.19 13.24 19.39
CA THR A 574 22.56 12.20 20.25
C THR A 574 23.57 11.33 21.00
N LEU A 575 24.86 11.41 20.64
CA LEU A 575 25.91 10.64 21.31
C LEU A 575 26.29 11.24 22.68
N PRO A 576 26.77 10.40 23.64
CA PRO A 576 27.31 10.94 24.89
C PRO A 576 28.44 11.95 24.65
N LYS A 577 28.44 13.04 25.38
CA LYS A 577 29.35 14.20 25.19
C LYS A 577 30.86 13.90 25.30
N GLU A 578 31.26 12.72 25.70
CA GLU A 578 32.67 12.31 25.78
C GLU A 578 33.39 12.27 24.43
N HIS A 579 32.66 12.36 23.29
CA HIS A 579 33.20 12.33 21.93
C HIS A 579 32.95 13.59 21.12
N THR A 580 32.35 14.64 21.69
CA THR A 580 32.09 15.89 20.98
C THR A 580 33.16 16.95 21.25
N THR A 581 34.21 16.97 20.43
CA THR A 581 35.19 18.07 20.37
C THR A 581 35.21 18.74 19.00
N ILE A 582 34.07 19.11 18.45
CA ILE A 582 33.99 20.13 17.39
C ILE A 582 32.58 20.72 17.42
N VAL A 583 32.47 21.98 17.79
CA VAL A 583 31.24 22.77 17.66
C VAL A 583 31.23 23.36 16.25
N VAL A 584 30.32 22.91 15.41
CA VAL A 584 29.94 23.62 14.19
C VAL A 584 28.60 24.31 14.49
N ASP A 585 28.58 25.65 14.47
CA ASP A 585 27.37 26.42 14.60
C ASP A 585 26.46 26.18 13.38
N VAL A 586 25.50 25.29 13.53
CA VAL A 586 24.40 25.13 12.57
C VAL A 586 23.11 25.59 13.26
N GLN A 587 22.44 26.55 12.66
CA GLN A 587 21.15 27.07 13.14
C GLN A 587 20.13 25.95 13.27
N LYS A 588 19.54 25.84 14.46
CA LYS A 588 18.55 24.82 14.81
C LYS A 588 17.20 25.10 14.17
N ASP A 589 16.75 24.19 13.31
CA ASP A 589 15.33 23.91 13.13
C ASP A 589 15.13 22.40 13.42
N SER A 590 14.99 22.04 14.69
CA SER A 590 14.70 20.66 15.09
C SER A 590 13.35 20.57 15.77
N ASN A 591 12.39 19.96 15.09
CA ASN A 591 11.15 19.45 15.70
C ASN A 591 11.43 18.16 16.47
N VAL A 592 12.17 18.22 17.58
CA VAL A 592 12.19 17.13 18.56
C VAL A 592 10.93 17.31 19.42
N ILE A 593 10.00 16.38 19.31
CA ILE A 593 8.84 16.34 20.20
C ILE A 593 9.33 15.88 21.57
N GLU A 594 9.52 16.83 22.48
CA GLU A 594 9.83 16.55 23.88
C GLU A 594 8.53 16.19 24.60
N TYR A 595 8.38 14.94 25.06
CA TYR A 595 7.21 14.51 25.81
C TYR A 595 7.37 14.87 27.28
N LYS A 596 6.35 15.53 27.86
CA LYS A 596 6.36 15.95 29.27
C LYS A 596 6.15 14.77 30.24
N SER A 597 5.44 13.71 29.79
CA SER A 597 5.18 12.52 30.60
C SER A 597 5.03 11.25 29.77
N ASP A 598 5.12 10.09 30.42
CA ASP A 598 4.87 8.79 29.78
C ASP A 598 3.41 8.68 29.28
N LEU A 599 2.46 9.32 29.95
CA LEU A 599 1.07 9.36 29.53
C LEU A 599 0.91 10.16 28.23
N GLN A 600 1.50 11.34 28.15
CA GLN A 600 1.50 12.16 26.93
C GLN A 600 2.12 11.40 25.75
N ARG A 601 3.24 10.72 25.98
CA ARG A 601 3.88 9.87 24.98
C ARG A 601 2.94 8.75 24.50
N ALA A 602 2.30 8.04 25.42
CA ALA A 602 1.39 6.94 25.08
C ALA A 602 0.17 7.43 24.28
N ILE A 603 -0.38 8.61 24.60
CA ILE A 603 -1.50 9.22 23.88
C ILE A 603 -1.07 9.63 22.46
N ILE A 604 0.02 10.37 22.31
CA ILE A 604 0.52 10.84 21.01
C ILE A 604 0.89 9.67 20.09
N LYS A 605 1.41 8.57 20.66
CA LYS A 605 1.76 7.34 19.92
C LYS A 605 0.58 6.37 19.72
N GLY A 606 -0.63 6.73 20.13
CA GLY A 606 -1.84 5.91 19.92
C GLY A 606 -1.89 4.62 20.75
N GLN A 607 -1.08 4.50 21.80
CA GLN A 607 -1.02 3.32 22.68
C GLN A 607 -2.19 3.30 23.69
N LYS A 608 -3.39 3.04 23.22
CA LYS A 608 -4.65 3.16 24.00
C LYS A 608 -4.64 2.35 25.32
N GLU A 609 -4.13 1.14 25.30
CA GLU A 609 -4.11 0.26 26.47
C GLU A 609 -3.09 0.76 27.52
N GLU A 610 -1.89 1.17 27.09
CA GLU A 610 -0.87 1.73 27.96
C GLU A 610 -1.31 3.09 28.53
N ALA A 611 -1.89 3.96 27.71
CA ALA A 611 -2.46 5.23 28.17
C ALA A 611 -3.55 5.00 29.23
N THR A 612 -4.40 3.98 29.06
CA THR A 612 -5.44 3.62 30.05
C THR A 612 -4.82 3.17 31.37
N VAL A 613 -3.76 2.36 31.35
CA VAL A 613 -3.07 1.89 32.56
C VAL A 613 -2.39 3.05 33.28
N LEU A 614 -1.67 3.89 32.53
CA LEU A 614 -0.98 5.07 33.08
C LEU A 614 -1.97 6.09 33.67
N THR A 615 -3.09 6.35 32.99
CA THR A 615 -4.16 7.22 33.49
C THR A 615 -4.73 6.69 34.80
N LYS A 616 -5.05 5.38 34.92
CA LYS A 616 -5.56 4.78 36.17
C LYS A 616 -4.56 4.92 37.30
N LYS A 617 -3.27 4.71 37.01
CA LYS A 617 -2.20 4.85 38.01
C LYS A 617 -2.04 6.30 38.49
N LEU A 618 -2.14 7.27 37.57
CA LEU A 618 -2.08 8.68 37.93
C LEU A 618 -3.28 9.15 38.72
N LEU A 619 -4.48 8.63 38.45
CA LEU A 619 -5.71 8.95 39.19
C LEU A 619 -5.68 8.55 40.65
N GLU A 620 -4.74 7.67 41.07
CA GLU A 620 -4.54 7.34 42.49
C GLU A 620 -3.94 8.51 43.28
N ASN A 621 -3.23 9.45 42.63
CA ASN A 621 -2.47 10.50 43.30
C ASN A 621 -2.66 11.90 42.70
N VAL A 622 -3.30 12.04 41.54
CA VAL A 622 -3.45 13.30 40.81
C VAL A 622 -4.92 13.52 40.48
N ALA A 623 -5.38 14.76 40.60
CA ALA A 623 -6.76 15.10 40.26
C ALA A 623 -7.03 14.93 38.74
N PRO A 624 -8.23 14.46 38.31
CA PRO A 624 -8.53 14.18 36.91
C PRO A 624 -8.30 15.36 35.96
N LEU A 625 -8.59 16.60 36.39
CA LEU A 625 -8.39 17.81 35.60
C LEU A 625 -6.91 18.13 35.37
N ASP A 626 -6.05 17.80 36.31
CA ASP A 626 -4.60 18.04 36.18
C ASP A 626 -3.99 17.03 35.19
N ILE A 627 -4.48 15.78 35.16
CA ILE A 627 -4.06 14.76 34.20
C ILE A 627 -4.46 15.15 32.75
N VAL A 628 -5.63 15.80 32.60
CA VAL A 628 -6.10 16.24 31.26
C VAL A 628 -5.32 17.46 30.76
N ASN A 629 -4.82 18.30 31.68
CA ASN A 629 -4.06 19.52 31.35
C ASN A 629 -2.55 19.26 31.16
N GLU A 630 -2.05 18.07 31.50
CA GLU A 630 -0.67 17.66 31.30
C GLU A 630 -0.42 17.18 29.86
#